data_822db135b4b5106a9c7f5fe2a24d936f
#
_entry.id   822db135b4b5106a9c7f5fe2a24d936f
#
_cell.length_a   1.000
_cell.length_b   1.000
_cell.length_c   1.000
_cell.angle_alpha   90.00
_cell.angle_beta   90.00
_cell.angle_gamma   90.00
#
_symmetry.space_group_name_H-M   'P 1'
#
loop_
_entity.id
_entity.type
_entity.pdbx_description
1 polymer ?
#
loop_
_entity_poly.entity_id
_entity_poly.type
_entity_poly.pdbx_seq_one_letter_code
_entity_poly.pdbx_strand_id
1 'polypeptide(L)'
;MMTHITQRSHDDVPQGPKISTTRADPQASTIEETQPVVDRGDQGYAETLTNRQVQMMAIGGAIGVGLFLGAGSRLRSAGPAVLLSYAFCAVIAFLVMRALGELVIHRPSSGSFVSYARELLGDRWAYAVGWMYMLNWMTSGIAELTAIGTYLQFWWPSLPMWIPSLVALAILVSVNLISVKAFGEFEFWAALLKVVALTAFIIVAIGLVASHVNVGGHRAAVSNLWRFDGGFAPQGVLPLVLVIQGVIFAYATIELVGTASGETQNPRKVIPKAVHAVVFRLVVFYLGSLALLAMLLPYNKYSADESPFVTAFSAMGVGWIGDAMNIVVITAAFSSVNSGLYATGRVLKSLAAAGEAPKFAGTLNRFKTPAGGILMTASVFLLGVGLEYVCYPHRRAHETGA
;
A
#
# COMPACT_ATOMS: atom_id res chain seq x y z
N MET A 1 31.07 -46.59 72.91
CA MET A 1 32.14 -47.61 72.88
C MET A 1 33.10 -47.20 71.81
N MET A 2 34.28 -46.88 72.22
CA MET A 2 35.58 -46.83 71.48
C MET A 2 35.70 -45.89 70.28
N THR A 3 36.48 -44.96 70.39
CA THR A 3 37.90 -44.63 70.65
C THR A 3 38.58 -44.15 69.42
N HIS A 4 39.08 -42.92 69.49
CA HIS A 4 40.44 -42.44 69.22
C HIS A 4 41.06 -42.82 67.86
N ILE A 5 41.73 -41.93 67.14
CA ILE A 5 43.01 -41.34 67.49
C ILE A 5 43.34 -40.14 66.56
N THR A 6 43.87 -39.09 67.15
CA THR A 6 44.61 -37.96 66.64
C THR A 6 45.86 -38.37 65.89
N GLN A 7 46.25 -37.61 64.83
CA GLN A 7 47.70 -37.37 64.55
C GLN A 7 47.90 -36.00 63.88
N ARG A 8 48.65 -35.16 64.59
CA ARG A 8 49.34 -33.95 64.10
C ARG A 8 50.66 -34.37 63.52
N SER A 9 51.16 -33.67 62.45
CA SER A 9 52.56 -33.21 62.32
C SER A 9 52.65 -32.29 61.11
N HIS A 10 53.03 -31.08 61.34
CA HIS A 10 54.27 -30.42 60.92
C HIS A 10 54.58 -30.48 59.41
N ASP A 11 54.54 -29.31 58.74
CA ASP A 11 55.72 -28.56 58.46
C ASP A 11 55.33 -27.19 57.82
N ASP A 12 55.65 -26.10 58.52
CA ASP A 12 55.66 -24.71 58.02
C ASP A 12 56.95 -24.52 57.18
N VAL A 13 56.77 -24.16 55.88
CA VAL A 13 57.82 -23.54 55.08
C VAL A 13 57.21 -22.37 54.30
N PRO A 14 57.70 -21.13 54.46
CA PRO A 14 57.20 -19.99 53.70
C PRO A 14 57.74 -20.02 52.26
N GLN A 15 56.85 -20.14 51.28
CA GLN A 15 57.18 -19.97 49.87
C GLN A 15 57.02 -18.50 49.47
N GLY A 16 58.05 -17.93 48.88
CA GLY A 16 58.10 -16.57 48.35
C GLY A 16 57.16 -16.27 47.19
N PRO A 17 57.01 -15.01 46.74
CA PRO A 17 56.00 -14.57 45.82
C PRO A 17 56.19 -15.19 44.45
N LYS A 18 55.19 -15.96 43.98
CA LYS A 18 55.12 -16.45 42.59
C LYS A 18 54.73 -15.26 41.69
N ILE A 19 55.66 -14.87 40.83
CA ILE A 19 55.39 -13.97 39.70
C ILE A 19 54.45 -14.65 38.74
N SER A 20 53.19 -14.24 38.71
CA SER A 20 52.20 -14.65 37.72
C SER A 20 52.50 -13.93 36.41
N THR A 21 53.12 -14.59 35.46
CA THR A 21 53.18 -14.14 34.08
C THR A 21 51.81 -14.37 33.47
N THR A 22 50.95 -13.34 33.52
CA THR A 22 49.70 -13.34 32.77
C THR A 22 50.07 -13.20 31.29
N ARG A 23 50.02 -14.32 30.56
CA ARG A 23 50.00 -14.32 29.11
C ARG A 23 48.71 -13.60 28.70
N ALA A 24 48.84 -12.44 28.05
CA ALA A 24 47.75 -11.78 27.37
C ALA A 24 47.21 -12.71 26.26
N ASP A 25 45.98 -13.11 26.40
CA ASP A 25 45.22 -13.87 25.38
C ASP A 25 44.79 -12.88 24.30
N PRO A 26 45.26 -12.99 23.03
CA PRO A 26 44.95 -12.00 21.99
C PRO A 26 43.60 -12.33 21.25
N GLN A 27 42.67 -13.03 21.85
CA GLN A 27 41.40 -13.35 21.21
C GLN A 27 40.21 -13.25 22.16
N ALA A 28 39.90 -11.99 22.52
CA ALA A 28 38.56 -11.69 23.04
C ALA A 28 38.16 -10.29 22.58
N SER A 29 38.23 -10.03 21.27
CA SER A 29 37.30 -9.10 20.67
C SER A 29 35.98 -9.85 20.53
N THR A 30 35.27 -10.01 21.62
CA THR A 30 33.83 -10.28 21.60
C THR A 30 33.24 -9.14 20.76
N ILE A 31 32.89 -9.47 19.51
CA ILE A 31 31.88 -8.72 18.77
C ILE A 31 30.69 -8.73 19.72
N GLU A 32 30.46 -7.61 20.38
CA GLU A 32 29.23 -7.34 21.10
C GLU A 32 28.15 -7.51 20.05
N GLU A 33 27.47 -8.66 20.07
CA GLU A 33 26.27 -8.90 19.30
C GLU A 33 25.31 -7.82 19.78
N THR A 34 25.28 -6.70 19.06
CA THR A 34 24.34 -5.60 19.29
C THR A 34 22.96 -6.23 19.23
N GLN A 35 22.36 -6.43 20.39
CA GLN A 35 20.98 -6.92 20.47
C GLN A 35 20.15 -6.01 19.55
N PRO A 36 19.35 -6.58 18.65
CA PRO A 36 18.57 -5.78 17.72
C PRO A 36 17.73 -4.78 18.52
N VAL A 37 17.90 -3.50 18.22
CA VAL A 37 17.13 -2.43 18.85
C VAL A 37 15.68 -2.71 18.57
N VAL A 38 14.97 -3.25 19.55
CA VAL A 38 13.53 -3.50 19.45
C VAL A 38 12.85 -2.14 19.39
N ASP A 39 12.27 -1.78 18.26
CA ASP A 39 11.50 -0.56 18.15
C ASP A 39 10.35 -0.62 19.17
N ARG A 40 10.32 0.34 20.11
CA ARG A 40 9.25 0.43 21.11
C ARG A 40 7.86 0.52 20.48
N GLY A 41 7.79 0.99 19.23
CA GLY A 41 6.58 1.03 18.43
C GLY A 41 6.02 -0.35 18.06
N ASP A 42 6.85 -1.40 18.01
CA ASP A 42 6.44 -2.75 17.65
C ASP A 42 5.80 -3.53 18.81
N GLN A 43 5.90 -3.04 20.04
CA GLN A 43 5.38 -3.74 21.20
C GLN A 43 3.85 -3.70 21.26
N GLY A 44 3.26 -4.83 21.66
CA GLY A 44 1.83 -4.94 21.96
C GLY A 44 0.94 -5.39 20.78
N TYR A 45 1.48 -5.60 19.60
CA TYR A 45 0.75 -6.20 18.48
C TYR A 45 0.59 -7.71 18.62
N ALA A 46 -0.42 -8.27 17.94
CA ALA A 46 -0.65 -9.71 17.87
C ALA A 46 -0.45 -10.21 16.43
N GLU A 47 0.30 -11.27 16.24
CA GLU A 47 0.54 -11.92 14.95
C GLU A 47 -0.71 -12.68 14.49
N THR A 48 -1.69 -11.98 13.93
CA THR A 48 -3.00 -12.52 13.53
C THR A 48 -3.20 -12.62 12.02
N LEU A 49 -2.38 -11.94 11.22
CA LEU A 49 -2.47 -11.99 9.76
C LEU A 49 -1.95 -13.32 9.20
N THR A 50 -2.81 -14.01 8.49
CA THR A 50 -2.48 -15.29 7.85
C THR A 50 -1.77 -15.09 6.51
N ASN A 51 -1.05 -16.12 6.06
CA ASN A 51 -0.37 -16.11 4.76
C ASN A 51 -1.32 -15.72 3.60
N ARG A 52 -2.56 -16.26 3.56
CA ARG A 52 -3.52 -15.95 2.49
C ARG A 52 -3.88 -14.45 2.46
N GLN A 53 -4.08 -13.83 3.63
CA GLN A 53 -4.41 -12.41 3.75
C GLN A 53 -3.24 -11.54 3.26
N VAL A 54 -2.02 -11.83 3.71
CA VAL A 54 -0.82 -11.08 3.31
C VAL A 54 -0.54 -11.22 1.81
N GLN A 55 -0.70 -12.42 1.22
CA GLN A 55 -0.55 -12.62 -0.22
C GLN A 55 -1.60 -11.83 -1.00
N MET A 56 -2.86 -11.83 -0.56
CA MET A 56 -3.92 -11.05 -1.22
C MET A 56 -3.72 -9.53 -1.04
N MET A 57 -3.25 -9.08 0.12
CA MET A 57 -2.82 -7.68 0.33
C MET A 57 -1.71 -7.30 -0.65
N ALA A 58 -0.73 -8.18 -0.83
CA ALA A 58 0.37 -7.96 -1.78
C ALA A 58 -0.13 -7.88 -3.23
N ILE A 59 -1.08 -8.72 -3.63
CA ILE A 59 -1.60 -8.76 -4.99
C ILE A 59 -2.64 -7.66 -5.24
N GLY A 60 -3.58 -7.47 -4.34
CA GLY A 60 -4.74 -6.60 -4.53
C GLY A 60 -4.67 -5.25 -3.82
N GLY A 61 -3.83 -5.12 -2.77
CA GLY A 61 -3.81 -3.91 -1.93
C GLY A 61 -3.50 -2.64 -2.70
N ALA A 62 -2.56 -2.66 -3.65
CA ALA A 62 -2.24 -1.48 -4.44
C ALA A 62 -3.19 -1.23 -5.63
N ILE A 63 -4.10 -2.16 -5.94
CA ILE A 63 -5.10 -1.94 -7.00
C ILE A 63 -6.21 -1.04 -6.42
N GLY A 64 -6.02 0.26 -6.53
CA GLY A 64 -6.91 1.32 -6.05
C GLY A 64 -7.41 2.22 -7.17
N VAL A 65 -7.97 3.37 -6.78
CA VAL A 65 -8.45 4.41 -7.70
C VAL A 65 -7.36 4.90 -8.65
N GLY A 66 -6.09 4.86 -8.22
CA GLY A 66 -4.95 5.22 -9.07
C GLY A 66 -4.89 4.43 -10.37
N LEU A 67 -5.26 3.14 -10.39
CA LEU A 67 -5.40 2.37 -11.62
C LEU A 67 -6.79 2.56 -12.24
N PHE A 68 -7.84 2.35 -11.46
CA PHE A 68 -9.21 2.28 -11.99
C PHE A 68 -9.76 3.62 -12.51
N LEU A 69 -9.38 4.75 -11.94
CA LEU A 69 -9.80 6.08 -12.40
C LEU A 69 -8.65 6.79 -13.11
N GLY A 70 -7.52 6.92 -12.43
CA GLY A 70 -6.41 7.74 -12.90
C GLY A 70 -5.75 7.24 -14.20
N ALA A 71 -5.94 5.99 -14.58
CA ALA A 71 -5.37 5.46 -15.82
C ALA A 71 -6.01 6.09 -17.08
N GLY A 72 -7.31 6.44 -17.04
CA GLY A 72 -8.02 7.08 -18.16
C GLY A 72 -7.42 8.42 -18.54
N SER A 73 -7.26 9.31 -17.55
CA SER A 73 -6.65 10.63 -17.76
C SER A 73 -5.21 10.55 -18.25
N ARG A 74 -4.42 9.61 -17.71
CA ARG A 74 -3.02 9.42 -18.13
C ARG A 74 -2.92 8.87 -19.54
N LEU A 75 -3.78 7.89 -19.89
CA LEU A 75 -3.84 7.35 -21.25
C LEU A 75 -4.25 8.45 -22.25
N ARG A 76 -5.23 9.29 -21.91
CA ARG A 76 -5.63 10.45 -22.71
C ARG A 76 -4.50 11.46 -22.89
N SER A 77 -3.75 11.76 -21.81
CA SER A 77 -2.72 12.79 -21.82
C SER A 77 -1.44 12.37 -22.52
N ALA A 78 -1.02 11.11 -22.40
CA ALA A 78 0.27 10.62 -22.90
C ALA A 78 0.14 9.64 -24.09
N GLY A 79 -1.08 9.22 -24.40
CA GLY A 79 -1.33 8.19 -25.40
C GLY A 79 -0.81 6.81 -24.99
N PRO A 80 -0.63 5.88 -25.94
CA PRO A 80 -0.12 4.54 -25.66
C PRO A 80 1.27 4.53 -25.00
N ALA A 81 2.09 5.56 -25.25
CA ALA A 81 3.43 5.69 -24.67
C ALA A 81 3.42 5.81 -23.13
N VAL A 82 2.26 6.06 -22.47
CA VAL A 82 2.10 5.98 -21.02
C VAL A 82 2.62 4.67 -20.45
N LEU A 83 2.60 3.58 -21.24
CA LEU A 83 3.17 2.28 -20.87
C LEU A 83 4.65 2.37 -20.49
N LEU A 84 5.43 3.28 -21.11
CA LEU A 84 6.84 3.50 -20.76
C LEU A 84 6.97 4.11 -19.35
N SER A 85 6.09 5.08 -19.01
CA SER A 85 6.07 5.68 -17.66
C SER A 85 5.72 4.65 -16.60
N TYR A 86 4.72 3.79 -16.87
CA TYR A 86 4.35 2.70 -15.96
C TYR A 86 5.47 1.64 -15.86
N ALA A 87 6.13 1.26 -16.97
CA ALA A 87 7.23 0.32 -16.95
C ALA A 87 8.43 0.87 -16.15
N PHE A 88 8.78 2.14 -16.35
CA PHE A 88 9.84 2.81 -15.61
C PHE A 88 9.55 2.82 -14.10
N CYS A 89 8.36 3.26 -13.70
CA CYS A 89 7.97 3.25 -12.29
C CYS A 89 7.87 1.82 -11.72
N ALA A 90 7.49 0.82 -12.52
CA ALA A 90 7.44 -0.58 -12.08
C ALA A 90 8.83 -1.11 -11.72
N VAL A 91 9.86 -0.75 -12.48
CA VAL A 91 11.26 -1.12 -12.17
C VAL A 91 11.68 -0.49 -10.84
N ILE A 92 11.39 0.80 -10.63
CA ILE A 92 11.72 1.48 -9.36
C ILE A 92 10.94 0.83 -8.21
N ALA A 93 9.64 0.60 -8.37
CA ALA A 93 8.81 -0.04 -7.37
C ALA A 93 9.33 -1.44 -7.00
N PHE A 94 9.79 -2.21 -7.98
CA PHE A 94 10.42 -3.50 -7.77
C PHE A 94 11.69 -3.39 -6.91
N LEU A 95 12.58 -2.46 -7.23
CA LEU A 95 13.83 -2.27 -6.48
C LEU A 95 13.54 -1.86 -5.01
N VAL A 96 12.59 -0.94 -4.81
CA VAL A 96 12.14 -0.52 -3.48
C VAL A 96 11.56 -1.69 -2.70
N MET A 97 10.67 -2.47 -3.32
CA MET A 97 10.05 -3.63 -2.67
C MET A 97 11.06 -4.74 -2.37
N ARG A 98 12.05 -4.93 -3.25
CA ARG A 98 13.15 -5.87 -3.01
C ARG A 98 13.97 -5.46 -1.77
N ALA A 99 14.37 -4.19 -1.69
CA ALA A 99 15.09 -3.65 -0.55
C ALA A 99 14.26 -3.76 0.76
N LEU A 100 12.97 -3.38 0.71
CA LEU A 100 12.06 -3.51 1.86
C LEU A 100 11.93 -4.98 2.29
N GLY A 101 11.82 -5.92 1.34
CA GLY A 101 11.75 -7.35 1.63
C GLY A 101 12.98 -7.88 2.37
N GLU A 102 14.17 -7.44 2.01
CA GLU A 102 15.43 -7.81 2.69
C GLU A 102 15.47 -7.25 4.11
N LEU A 103 15.06 -5.99 4.32
CA LEU A 103 14.96 -5.39 5.65
C LEU A 103 13.96 -6.13 6.55
N VAL A 104 12.79 -6.52 6.00
CA VAL A 104 11.79 -7.29 6.75
C VAL A 104 12.27 -8.69 7.12
N ILE A 105 13.06 -9.36 6.26
CA ILE A 105 13.65 -10.66 6.58
C ILE A 105 14.64 -10.52 7.74
N HIS A 106 15.43 -9.43 7.73
CA HIS A 106 16.37 -9.13 8.80
C HIS A 106 15.64 -8.90 10.13
N ARG A 107 14.68 -8.00 10.16
CA ARG A 107 13.88 -7.65 11.36
C ARG A 107 12.45 -7.24 10.98
N PRO A 108 11.45 -8.14 11.14
CA PRO A 108 10.05 -7.77 10.95
C PRO A 108 9.63 -6.62 11.91
N SER A 109 8.96 -5.60 11.39
CA SER A 109 8.51 -4.44 12.16
C SER A 109 7.20 -3.88 11.63
N SER A 110 6.26 -3.57 12.52
CA SER A 110 5.00 -2.88 12.17
C SER A 110 5.22 -1.39 11.84
N GLY A 111 6.30 -0.79 12.36
CA GLY A 111 6.75 0.54 11.96
C GLY A 111 7.39 0.56 10.57
N SER A 112 7.69 -0.64 10.02
CA SER A 112 8.18 -0.84 8.66
C SER A 112 9.38 0.06 8.32
N PHE A 113 9.33 0.73 7.17
CA PHE A 113 10.40 1.60 6.67
C PHE A 113 10.75 2.76 7.63
N VAL A 114 9.84 3.22 8.49
CA VAL A 114 10.14 4.25 9.51
C VAL A 114 11.06 3.69 10.58
N SER A 115 10.80 2.46 11.05
CA SER A 115 11.67 1.77 12.00
C SER A 115 13.06 1.50 11.42
N TYR A 116 13.13 1.10 10.14
CA TYR A 116 14.41 0.89 9.46
C TYR A 116 15.15 2.19 9.20
N ALA A 117 14.43 3.28 8.85
CA ALA A 117 15.05 4.60 8.73
C ALA A 117 15.66 5.06 10.07
N ARG A 118 14.99 4.78 11.20
CA ARG A 118 15.50 5.10 12.53
C ARG A 118 16.78 4.34 12.85
N GLU A 119 16.77 3.04 12.57
CA GLU A 119 17.89 2.15 12.84
C GLU A 119 19.12 2.49 11.98
N LEU A 120 18.92 2.76 10.70
CA LEU A 120 20.01 2.90 9.73
C LEU A 120 20.45 4.35 9.48
N LEU A 121 19.53 5.32 9.58
CA LEU A 121 19.75 6.73 9.21
C LEU A 121 19.57 7.69 10.41
N GLY A 122 18.97 7.20 11.51
CA GLY A 122 18.71 7.96 12.72
C GLY A 122 17.35 8.63 12.79
N ASP A 123 17.02 9.20 13.97
CA ASP A 123 15.70 9.72 14.33
C ASP A 123 15.20 10.82 13.39
N ARG A 124 16.08 11.72 12.95
CA ARG A 124 15.68 12.83 12.05
C ARG A 124 15.08 12.33 10.74
N TRP A 125 15.66 11.28 10.18
CA TRP A 125 15.17 10.67 8.94
C TRP A 125 13.89 9.88 9.18
N ALA A 126 13.80 9.15 10.30
CA ALA A 126 12.58 8.45 10.68
C ALA A 126 11.41 9.41 10.85
N TYR A 127 11.63 10.54 11.54
CA TYR A 127 10.65 11.62 11.67
C TYR A 127 10.17 12.14 10.30
N ALA A 128 11.12 12.53 9.44
CA ALA A 128 10.78 13.08 8.13
C ALA A 128 9.98 12.08 7.28
N VAL A 129 10.45 10.84 7.17
CA VAL A 129 9.80 9.78 6.37
C VAL A 129 8.42 9.43 6.94
N GLY A 130 8.28 9.33 8.26
CA GLY A 130 7.01 9.01 8.90
C GLY A 130 5.96 10.09 8.66
N TRP A 131 6.29 11.37 8.80
CA TRP A 131 5.36 12.47 8.54
C TRP A 131 5.07 12.67 7.05
N MET A 132 6.05 12.45 6.16
CA MET A 132 5.81 12.45 4.71
C MET A 132 4.85 11.32 4.31
N TYR A 133 4.99 10.14 4.90
CA TYR A 133 4.05 9.04 4.69
C TYR A 133 2.63 9.40 5.16
N MET A 134 2.55 10.05 6.32
CA MET A 134 1.27 10.56 6.83
C MET A 134 0.63 11.56 5.86
N LEU A 135 1.40 12.56 5.36
CA LEU A 135 0.93 13.52 4.36
C LEU A 135 0.47 12.85 3.07
N ASN A 136 1.20 11.85 2.58
CA ASN A 136 0.80 11.06 1.42
C ASN A 136 -0.57 10.40 1.63
N TRP A 137 -0.79 9.77 2.78
CA TRP A 137 -2.08 9.14 3.08
C TRP A 137 -3.20 10.15 3.36
N MET A 138 -2.89 11.33 3.93
CA MET A 138 -3.85 12.41 4.09
C MET A 138 -4.46 12.82 2.75
N THR A 139 -3.62 13.06 1.74
CA THR A 139 -4.08 13.46 0.40
C THR A 139 -4.71 12.29 -0.37
N SER A 140 -4.07 11.12 -0.34
CA SER A 140 -4.57 9.94 -1.04
C SER A 140 -5.91 9.45 -0.49
N GLY A 141 -6.06 9.39 0.84
CA GLY A 141 -7.31 8.95 1.47
C GLY A 141 -8.49 9.87 1.19
N ILE A 142 -8.26 11.19 1.12
CA ILE A 142 -9.28 12.14 0.71
C ILE A 142 -9.69 11.87 -0.73
N ALA A 143 -8.73 11.71 -1.65
CA ALA A 143 -9.01 11.41 -3.05
C ALA A 143 -9.78 10.09 -3.25
N GLU A 144 -9.45 9.06 -2.48
CA GLU A 144 -10.15 7.76 -2.51
C GLU A 144 -11.60 7.89 -1.97
N LEU A 145 -11.82 8.65 -0.90
CA LEU A 145 -13.16 8.91 -0.36
C LEU A 145 -14.01 9.72 -1.35
N THR A 146 -13.46 10.76 -1.96
CA THR A 146 -14.10 11.55 -3.01
C THR A 146 -14.51 10.66 -4.19
N ALA A 147 -13.62 9.74 -4.59
CA ALA A 147 -13.92 8.79 -5.66
C ALA A 147 -15.10 7.88 -5.32
N ILE A 148 -15.26 7.42 -4.08
CA ILE A 148 -16.44 6.65 -3.65
C ILE A 148 -17.72 7.47 -3.91
N GLY A 149 -17.73 8.75 -3.55
CA GLY A 149 -18.84 9.65 -3.81
C GLY A 149 -19.15 9.78 -5.30
N THR A 150 -18.12 10.03 -6.11
CA THR A 150 -18.24 10.18 -7.57
C THR A 150 -18.82 8.92 -8.22
N TYR A 151 -18.31 7.72 -7.84
CA TYR A 151 -18.77 6.46 -8.42
C TYR A 151 -20.19 6.07 -8.00
N LEU A 152 -20.65 6.47 -6.82
CA LEU A 152 -22.03 6.28 -6.40
C LEU A 152 -23.00 7.22 -7.13
N GLN A 153 -22.56 8.40 -7.58
CA GLN A 153 -23.35 9.28 -8.45
C GLN A 153 -23.65 8.68 -9.83
N PHE A 154 -22.92 7.64 -10.24
CA PHE A 154 -23.26 6.88 -11.45
C PHE A 154 -24.71 6.35 -11.42
N TRP A 155 -25.17 5.86 -10.26
CA TRP A 155 -26.56 5.39 -10.11
C TRP A 155 -27.48 6.45 -9.52
N TRP A 156 -26.96 7.33 -8.68
CA TRP A 156 -27.72 8.38 -8.00
C TRP A 156 -27.09 9.76 -8.23
N PRO A 157 -27.29 10.39 -9.40
CA PRO A 157 -26.65 11.65 -9.76
C PRO A 157 -26.94 12.82 -8.79
N SER A 158 -28.09 12.77 -8.09
CA SER A 158 -28.49 13.77 -7.11
C SER A 158 -27.88 13.59 -5.72
N LEU A 159 -27.20 12.46 -5.46
CA LEU A 159 -26.64 12.14 -4.15
C LEU A 159 -25.44 13.07 -3.85
N PRO A 160 -25.46 13.84 -2.75
CA PRO A 160 -24.31 14.65 -2.36
C PRO A 160 -23.09 13.77 -2.05
N MET A 161 -21.94 14.03 -2.66
CA MET A 161 -20.73 13.19 -2.57
C MET A 161 -20.23 12.99 -1.14
N TRP A 162 -20.40 13.99 -0.27
CA TRP A 162 -19.96 13.91 1.12
C TRP A 162 -20.68 12.82 1.94
N ILE A 163 -21.95 12.48 1.57
CA ILE A 163 -22.71 11.46 2.32
C ILE A 163 -22.09 10.08 2.19
N PRO A 164 -21.85 9.53 0.97
CA PRO A 164 -21.19 8.24 0.84
C PRO A 164 -19.74 8.25 1.35
N SER A 165 -19.00 9.35 1.19
CA SER A 165 -17.65 9.51 1.74
C SER A 165 -17.64 9.40 3.27
N LEU A 166 -18.59 10.06 3.95
CA LEU A 166 -18.74 9.99 5.41
C LEU A 166 -19.13 8.59 5.89
N VAL A 167 -20.11 7.97 5.22
CA VAL A 167 -20.56 6.60 5.54
C VAL A 167 -19.41 5.60 5.36
N ALA A 168 -18.68 5.70 4.24
CA ALA A 168 -17.51 4.86 3.98
C ALA A 168 -16.45 5.01 5.07
N LEU A 169 -16.12 6.25 5.42
CA LEU A 169 -15.14 6.55 6.48
C LEU A 169 -15.57 5.94 7.82
N ALA A 170 -16.85 6.12 8.22
CA ALA A 170 -17.37 5.58 9.46
C ALA A 170 -17.28 4.04 9.52
N ILE A 171 -17.63 3.36 8.43
CA ILE A 171 -17.53 1.90 8.31
C ILE A 171 -16.07 1.46 8.45
N LEU A 172 -15.16 2.08 7.69
CA LEU A 172 -13.75 1.67 7.64
C LEU A 172 -13.00 1.95 8.93
N VAL A 173 -13.29 3.07 9.60
CA VAL A 173 -12.77 3.36 10.94
C VAL A 173 -13.26 2.29 11.92
N SER A 174 -14.53 1.93 11.88
CA SER A 174 -15.09 0.89 12.74
C SER A 174 -14.39 -0.46 12.54
N VAL A 175 -14.21 -0.90 11.28
CA VAL A 175 -13.50 -2.14 10.93
C VAL A 175 -12.07 -2.13 11.49
N ASN A 176 -11.32 -1.03 11.29
CA ASN A 176 -9.94 -0.91 11.75
C ASN A 176 -9.81 -0.86 13.27
N LEU A 177 -10.82 -0.35 13.99
CA LEU A 177 -10.82 -0.29 15.45
C LEU A 177 -11.20 -1.63 16.10
N ILE A 178 -11.95 -2.50 15.40
CA ILE A 178 -12.43 -3.78 15.97
C ILE A 178 -11.28 -4.79 16.11
N SER A 179 -10.58 -5.11 15.02
CA SER A 179 -9.44 -6.03 15.09
C SER A 179 -8.63 -6.06 13.78
N VAL A 180 -7.35 -6.43 13.90
CA VAL A 180 -6.46 -6.71 12.75
C VAL A 180 -6.99 -7.85 11.89
N LYS A 181 -7.65 -8.86 12.50
CA LYS A 181 -8.26 -9.96 11.76
C LYS A 181 -9.42 -9.47 10.88
N ALA A 182 -10.27 -8.58 11.40
CA ALA A 182 -11.37 -7.99 10.63
C ALA A 182 -10.83 -7.16 9.44
N PHE A 183 -9.79 -6.35 9.67
CA PHE A 183 -9.07 -5.67 8.60
C PHE A 183 -8.56 -6.65 7.53
N GLY A 184 -7.85 -7.70 7.94
CA GLY A 184 -7.27 -8.68 7.02
C GLY A 184 -8.31 -9.46 6.21
N GLU A 185 -9.45 -9.83 6.80
CA GLU A 185 -10.54 -10.48 6.08
C GLU A 185 -11.23 -9.53 5.08
N PHE A 186 -11.51 -8.31 5.49
CA PHE A 186 -12.05 -7.30 4.58
C PHE A 186 -11.13 -7.09 3.37
N GLU A 187 -9.84 -6.89 3.63
CA GLU A 187 -8.83 -6.66 2.58
C GLU A 187 -8.68 -7.88 1.66
N PHE A 188 -8.74 -9.10 2.21
CA PHE A 188 -8.69 -10.33 1.42
C PHE A 188 -9.82 -10.38 0.38
N TRP A 189 -11.08 -10.16 0.81
CA TRP A 189 -12.23 -10.25 -0.09
C TRP A 189 -12.28 -9.09 -1.09
N ALA A 190 -11.94 -7.88 -0.65
CA ALA A 190 -11.83 -6.73 -1.53
C ALA A 190 -10.73 -6.93 -2.59
N ALA A 191 -9.57 -7.44 -2.21
CA ALA A 191 -8.48 -7.76 -3.12
C ALA A 191 -8.86 -8.87 -4.10
N LEU A 192 -9.53 -9.93 -3.63
CA LEU A 192 -9.99 -11.01 -4.48
C LEU A 192 -10.96 -10.51 -5.57
N LEU A 193 -11.92 -9.67 -5.21
CA LEU A 193 -12.86 -9.08 -6.16
C LEU A 193 -12.14 -8.28 -7.26
N LYS A 194 -11.18 -7.43 -6.88
CA LYS A 194 -10.37 -6.64 -7.81
C LYS A 194 -9.55 -7.50 -8.77
N VAL A 195 -8.90 -8.54 -8.24
CA VAL A 195 -8.07 -9.47 -9.01
C VAL A 195 -8.92 -10.26 -10.00
N VAL A 196 -10.07 -10.77 -9.56
CA VAL A 196 -11.02 -11.50 -10.44
C VAL A 196 -11.52 -10.58 -11.56
N ALA A 197 -11.93 -9.35 -11.23
CA ALA A 197 -12.43 -8.39 -12.22
C ALA A 197 -11.38 -8.01 -13.26
N LEU A 198 -10.14 -7.71 -12.83
CA LEU A 198 -9.04 -7.39 -13.75
C LEU A 198 -8.63 -8.59 -14.59
N THR A 199 -8.60 -9.79 -14.00
CA THR A 199 -8.31 -11.02 -14.76
C THR A 199 -9.37 -11.27 -15.82
N ALA A 200 -10.66 -11.14 -15.47
CA ALA A 200 -11.76 -11.24 -16.42
C ALA A 200 -11.65 -10.19 -17.53
N PHE A 201 -11.36 -8.92 -17.17
CA PHE A 201 -11.10 -7.87 -18.15
C PHE A 201 -9.96 -8.26 -19.12
N ILE A 202 -8.82 -8.70 -18.60
CA ILE A 202 -7.65 -9.09 -19.42
C ILE A 202 -8.02 -10.21 -20.39
N ILE A 203 -8.69 -11.26 -19.91
CA ILE A 203 -9.10 -12.40 -20.75
C ILE A 203 -10.05 -11.94 -21.86
N VAL A 204 -11.09 -11.17 -21.53
CA VAL A 204 -12.06 -10.64 -22.49
C VAL A 204 -11.37 -9.72 -23.49
N ALA A 205 -10.54 -8.79 -23.03
CA ALA A 205 -9.84 -7.84 -23.88
C ALA A 205 -8.86 -8.54 -24.86
N ILE A 206 -8.13 -9.57 -24.42
CA ILE A 206 -7.31 -10.41 -25.29
C ILE A 206 -8.17 -11.07 -26.37
N GLY A 207 -9.30 -11.65 -26.00
CA GLY A 207 -10.25 -12.27 -26.94
C GLY A 207 -10.74 -11.27 -27.98
N LEU A 208 -11.13 -10.06 -27.59
CA LEU A 208 -11.60 -9.00 -28.49
C LEU A 208 -10.51 -8.52 -29.44
N VAL A 209 -9.27 -8.32 -28.95
CA VAL A 209 -8.13 -7.93 -29.77
C VAL A 209 -7.76 -9.03 -30.75
N ALA A 210 -7.72 -10.30 -30.33
CA ALA A 210 -7.42 -11.44 -31.19
C ALA A 210 -8.48 -11.66 -32.28
N SER A 211 -9.76 -11.43 -31.96
CA SER A 211 -10.89 -11.58 -32.88
C SER A 211 -11.15 -10.32 -33.72
N HIS A 212 -10.40 -9.24 -33.48
CA HIS A 212 -10.55 -7.95 -34.18
C HIS A 212 -11.98 -7.40 -34.13
N VAL A 213 -12.69 -7.59 -33.04
CA VAL A 213 -14.08 -7.13 -32.85
C VAL A 213 -14.15 -5.60 -32.83
N ASN A 214 -15.25 -5.04 -33.34
CA ASN A 214 -15.50 -3.61 -33.23
C ASN A 214 -15.98 -3.26 -31.80
N VAL A 215 -15.26 -2.37 -31.14
CA VAL A 215 -15.56 -1.83 -29.83
C VAL A 215 -15.76 -0.31 -29.98
N GLY A 216 -16.93 0.20 -29.67
CA GLY A 216 -17.26 1.63 -29.79
C GLY A 216 -17.00 2.22 -31.18
N GLY A 217 -17.22 1.44 -32.26
CA GLY A 217 -16.95 1.87 -33.64
C GLY A 217 -15.49 1.74 -34.09
N HIS A 218 -14.61 1.24 -33.25
CA HIS A 218 -13.19 1.03 -33.56
C HIS A 218 -12.83 -0.45 -33.51
N ARG A 219 -12.06 -0.92 -34.50
CA ARG A 219 -11.58 -2.31 -34.53
C ARG A 219 -10.51 -2.51 -33.49
N ALA A 220 -10.73 -3.42 -32.55
CA ALA A 220 -9.73 -3.80 -31.54
C ALA A 220 -8.53 -4.48 -32.22
N ALA A 221 -7.33 -3.95 -32.03
CA ALA A 221 -6.12 -4.47 -32.65
C ALA A 221 -4.85 -3.96 -31.93
N VAL A 222 -3.79 -4.77 -31.98
CA VAL A 222 -2.47 -4.37 -31.49
C VAL A 222 -1.94 -3.13 -32.21
N SER A 223 -2.25 -2.97 -33.50
CA SER A 223 -1.87 -1.81 -34.31
C SER A 223 -2.41 -0.47 -33.77
N ASN A 224 -3.44 -0.49 -32.91
CA ASN A 224 -4.01 0.71 -32.30
C ASN A 224 -3.00 1.45 -31.37
N LEU A 225 -1.96 0.77 -30.92
CA LEU A 225 -0.88 1.40 -30.16
C LEU A 225 -0.11 2.47 -30.96
N TRP A 226 -0.13 2.42 -32.29
CA TRP A 226 0.60 3.35 -33.14
C TRP A 226 -0.17 3.85 -34.37
N ARG A 227 -1.38 3.35 -34.59
CA ARG A 227 -2.19 3.67 -35.78
C ARG A 227 -2.92 5.01 -35.69
N PHE A 228 -3.30 5.43 -34.48
CA PHE A 228 -4.06 6.68 -34.29
C PHE A 228 -3.15 7.90 -34.45
N ASP A 229 -3.77 9.06 -34.71
CA ASP A 229 -3.07 10.32 -34.96
C ASP A 229 -2.01 10.61 -33.89
N GLY A 230 -0.78 10.87 -34.34
CA GLY A 230 0.37 11.07 -33.47
C GLY A 230 1.14 9.81 -33.08
N GLY A 231 0.67 8.61 -33.49
CA GLY A 231 1.37 7.35 -33.27
C GLY A 231 1.43 6.90 -31.82
N PHE A 232 2.56 6.27 -31.43
CA PHE A 232 2.73 5.73 -30.07
C PHE A 232 2.82 6.83 -28.99
N ALA A 233 3.47 7.96 -29.28
CA ALA A 233 3.63 9.10 -28.37
C ALA A 233 3.01 10.39 -28.95
N PRO A 234 1.67 10.47 -29.07
CA PRO A 234 0.98 11.52 -29.82
C PRO A 234 1.20 12.92 -29.24
N GLN A 235 1.50 13.02 -27.95
CA GLN A 235 1.73 14.28 -27.24
C GLN A 235 3.22 14.56 -26.96
N GLY A 236 4.13 13.74 -27.54
CA GLY A 236 5.57 13.84 -27.31
C GLY A 236 6.02 13.32 -25.93
N VAL A 237 7.23 13.71 -25.52
CA VAL A 237 7.89 13.17 -24.32
C VAL A 237 7.45 13.85 -23.02
N LEU A 238 7.12 15.14 -23.06
CA LEU A 238 6.80 15.90 -21.85
C LEU A 238 5.64 15.29 -21.04
N PRO A 239 4.50 14.91 -21.65
CA PRO A 239 3.43 14.24 -20.90
C PRO A 239 3.85 12.94 -20.24
N LEU A 240 4.80 12.17 -20.83
CA LEU A 240 5.30 10.94 -20.21
C LEU A 240 5.98 11.20 -18.86
N VAL A 241 6.68 12.33 -18.73
CA VAL A 241 7.31 12.76 -17.49
C VAL A 241 6.25 13.26 -16.50
N LEU A 242 5.31 14.08 -16.97
CA LEU A 242 4.27 14.66 -16.10
C LEU A 242 3.33 13.62 -15.51
N VAL A 243 3.01 12.55 -16.23
CA VAL A 243 2.15 11.48 -15.71
C VAL A 243 2.84 10.59 -14.67
N ILE A 244 4.17 10.65 -14.51
CA ILE A 244 4.93 9.84 -13.52
C ILE A 244 4.38 10.03 -12.12
N GLN A 245 4.06 11.27 -11.71
CA GLN A 245 3.46 11.55 -10.41
C GLN A 245 2.19 10.71 -10.18
N GLY A 246 1.31 10.69 -11.16
CA GLY A 246 0.09 9.90 -11.09
C GLY A 246 0.34 8.38 -11.16
N VAL A 247 1.40 7.93 -11.84
CA VAL A 247 1.79 6.51 -11.86
C VAL A 247 2.34 6.09 -10.51
N ILE A 248 3.14 6.93 -9.84
CA ILE A 248 3.61 6.68 -8.47
C ILE A 248 2.41 6.54 -7.53
N PHE A 249 1.41 7.42 -7.64
CA PHE A 249 0.16 7.29 -6.89
C PHE A 249 -0.56 5.96 -7.18
N ALA A 250 -0.60 5.53 -8.46
CA ALA A 250 -1.20 4.25 -8.82
C ALA A 250 -0.47 3.02 -8.22
N TYR A 251 0.81 3.16 -7.89
CA TYR A 251 1.63 2.13 -7.25
C TYR A 251 1.71 2.28 -5.72
N ALA A 252 1.03 3.26 -5.13
CA ALA A 252 0.94 3.38 -3.67
C ALA A 252 0.38 2.09 -3.05
N THR A 253 0.61 1.91 -1.75
CA THR A 253 0.23 0.73 -0.96
C THR A 253 1.01 -0.56 -1.21
N ILE A 254 1.99 -0.57 -2.13
CA ILE A 254 2.87 -1.75 -2.29
C ILE A 254 3.65 -2.03 -0.99
N GLU A 255 4.01 -0.99 -0.24
CA GLU A 255 4.73 -1.03 1.04
C GLU A 255 3.90 -1.60 2.20
N LEU A 256 2.57 -1.77 2.02
CA LEU A 256 1.66 -2.31 3.04
C LEU A 256 2.11 -3.69 3.55
N VAL A 257 2.71 -4.49 2.68
CA VAL A 257 3.28 -5.79 3.03
C VAL A 257 4.38 -5.65 4.10
N GLY A 258 5.19 -4.60 4.00
CA GLY A 258 6.20 -4.28 5.02
C GLY A 258 5.56 -3.90 6.35
N THR A 259 4.58 -3.02 6.34
CA THR A 259 3.86 -2.58 7.55
C THR A 259 3.11 -3.74 8.22
N ALA A 260 2.56 -4.66 7.42
CA ALA A 260 1.88 -5.85 7.93
C ALA A 260 2.84 -6.91 8.52
N SER A 261 4.14 -6.78 8.29
CA SER A 261 5.12 -7.81 8.68
C SER A 261 5.18 -8.09 10.18
N GLY A 262 5.01 -7.05 11.02
CA GLY A 262 5.01 -7.20 12.48
C GLY A 262 3.76 -7.88 13.04
N GLU A 263 2.71 -8.06 12.25
CA GLU A 263 1.46 -8.75 12.62
C GLU A 263 1.23 -10.02 11.79
N THR A 264 2.21 -10.41 10.97
CA THR A 264 2.14 -11.56 10.06
C THR A 264 2.68 -12.81 10.74
N GLN A 265 1.94 -13.92 10.65
CA GLN A 265 2.43 -15.22 11.06
C GLN A 265 3.58 -15.67 10.14
N ASN A 266 4.74 -16.00 10.73
CA ASN A 266 5.95 -16.43 10.00
C ASN A 266 6.41 -15.45 8.91
N PRO A 267 6.67 -14.17 9.23
CA PRO A 267 6.93 -13.10 8.25
C PRO A 267 8.13 -13.43 7.35
N ARG A 268 9.20 -14.02 7.87
CA ARG A 268 10.39 -14.43 7.11
C ARG A 268 10.11 -15.39 5.94
N LYS A 269 9.03 -16.16 6.00
CA LYS A 269 8.61 -17.08 4.91
C LYS A 269 7.55 -16.45 4.00
N VAL A 270 6.68 -15.62 4.56
CA VAL A 270 5.51 -15.06 3.87
C VAL A 270 5.89 -13.84 3.04
N ILE A 271 6.67 -12.91 3.62
CA ILE A 271 6.97 -11.61 3.00
C ILE A 271 7.78 -11.74 1.69
N PRO A 272 8.82 -12.59 1.56
CA PRO A 272 9.53 -12.74 0.29
C PRO A 272 8.61 -13.17 -0.86
N LYS A 273 7.68 -14.09 -0.59
CA LYS A 273 6.68 -14.52 -1.58
C LYS A 273 5.74 -13.38 -1.97
N ALA A 274 5.33 -12.58 -0.99
CA ALA A 274 4.48 -11.40 -1.22
C ALA A 274 5.20 -10.36 -2.08
N VAL A 275 6.48 -10.08 -1.83
CA VAL A 275 7.30 -9.16 -2.64
C VAL A 275 7.39 -9.61 -4.10
N HIS A 276 7.63 -10.91 -4.35
CA HIS A 276 7.63 -11.43 -5.73
C HIS A 276 6.26 -11.32 -6.39
N ALA A 277 5.17 -11.54 -5.66
CA ALA A 277 3.80 -11.37 -6.17
C ALA A 277 3.51 -9.93 -6.60
N VAL A 278 4.10 -8.93 -5.93
CA VAL A 278 3.98 -7.51 -6.32
C VAL A 278 4.47 -7.28 -7.74
N VAL A 279 5.62 -7.85 -8.13
CA VAL A 279 6.19 -7.68 -9.48
C VAL A 279 5.26 -8.23 -10.55
N PHE A 280 4.81 -9.47 -10.36
CA PHE A 280 3.85 -10.10 -11.28
C PHE A 280 2.61 -9.23 -11.45
N ARG A 281 2.08 -8.70 -10.35
CA ARG A 281 0.93 -7.81 -10.35
C ARG A 281 1.19 -6.55 -11.17
N LEU A 282 2.32 -5.86 -10.96
CA LEU A 282 2.63 -4.62 -11.68
C LEU A 282 2.71 -4.85 -13.19
N VAL A 283 3.32 -5.95 -13.62
CA VAL A 283 3.42 -6.28 -15.05
C VAL A 283 2.07 -6.68 -15.62
N VAL A 284 1.36 -7.61 -15.00
CA VAL A 284 0.13 -8.17 -15.58
C VAL A 284 -1.04 -7.20 -15.44
N PHE A 285 -1.31 -6.72 -14.22
CA PHE A 285 -2.53 -5.95 -13.96
C PHE A 285 -2.40 -4.47 -14.33
N TYR A 286 -1.20 -3.88 -14.31
CA TYR A 286 -1.05 -2.49 -14.71
C TYR A 286 -0.63 -2.36 -16.17
N LEU A 287 0.58 -2.83 -16.55
CA LEU A 287 1.01 -2.71 -17.93
C LEU A 287 0.11 -3.50 -18.88
N GLY A 288 -0.26 -4.73 -18.52
CA GLY A 288 -1.11 -5.58 -19.35
C GLY A 288 -2.48 -4.97 -19.60
N SER A 289 -3.17 -4.52 -18.54
CA SER A 289 -4.50 -3.91 -18.69
C SER A 289 -4.46 -2.59 -19.45
N LEU A 290 -3.46 -1.72 -19.19
CA LEU A 290 -3.31 -0.45 -19.91
C LEU A 290 -3.00 -0.67 -21.40
N ALA A 291 -2.13 -1.64 -21.71
CA ALA A 291 -1.86 -1.99 -23.10
C ALA A 291 -3.14 -2.46 -23.81
N LEU A 292 -3.92 -3.31 -23.16
CA LEU A 292 -5.20 -3.78 -23.70
C LEU A 292 -6.21 -2.64 -23.86
N LEU A 293 -6.33 -1.73 -22.88
CA LEU A 293 -7.19 -0.54 -23.04
C LEU A 293 -6.78 0.27 -24.26
N ALA A 294 -5.48 0.53 -24.46
CA ALA A 294 -4.97 1.26 -25.63
C ALA A 294 -5.18 0.50 -26.95
N MET A 295 -5.27 -0.84 -26.92
CA MET A 295 -5.58 -1.68 -28.09
C MET A 295 -7.07 -1.75 -28.41
N LEU A 296 -7.96 -1.57 -27.41
CA LEU A 296 -9.41 -1.62 -27.59
C LEU A 296 -9.96 -0.34 -28.18
N LEU A 297 -9.57 0.82 -27.66
CA LEU A 297 -10.10 2.13 -28.05
C LEU A 297 -8.99 3.15 -28.26
N PRO A 298 -9.19 4.18 -29.13
CA PRO A 298 -8.31 5.32 -29.23
C PRO A 298 -8.12 6.01 -27.88
N TYR A 299 -6.89 6.45 -27.58
CA TYR A 299 -6.52 7.10 -26.31
C TYR A 299 -7.38 8.34 -25.99
N ASN A 300 -7.87 9.08 -27.01
CA ASN A 300 -8.70 10.27 -26.84
C ASN A 300 -10.16 9.97 -26.46
N LYS A 301 -10.58 8.71 -26.48
CA LYS A 301 -11.91 8.29 -26.00
C LYS A 301 -11.99 8.11 -24.49
N TYR A 302 -10.85 8.04 -23.82
CA TYR A 302 -10.80 7.97 -22.35
C TYR A 302 -10.93 9.37 -21.73
N SER A 303 -11.55 9.46 -20.55
CA SER A 303 -11.71 10.72 -19.82
C SER A 303 -11.07 10.65 -18.42
N ALA A 304 -11.02 11.80 -17.73
CA ALA A 304 -10.59 11.87 -16.34
C ALA A 304 -11.73 11.54 -15.36
N ASP A 305 -12.98 11.64 -15.82
CA ASP A 305 -14.17 11.59 -14.97
C ASP A 305 -14.77 10.19 -14.86
N GLU A 306 -14.29 9.25 -15.68
CA GLU A 306 -14.79 7.88 -15.73
C GLU A 306 -13.64 6.86 -15.73
N SER A 307 -13.90 5.70 -15.14
CA SER A 307 -12.95 4.58 -15.21
C SER A 307 -12.75 4.11 -16.65
N PRO A 308 -11.51 4.01 -17.17
CA PRO A 308 -11.27 3.53 -18.53
C PRO A 308 -11.75 2.09 -18.75
N PHE A 309 -11.88 1.31 -17.68
CA PHE A 309 -12.46 -0.03 -17.73
C PHE A 309 -13.97 0.02 -17.96
N VAL A 310 -14.66 0.96 -17.29
CA VAL A 310 -16.09 1.21 -17.51
C VAL A 310 -16.31 1.70 -18.95
N THR A 311 -15.54 2.68 -19.41
CA THR A 311 -15.59 3.20 -20.78
C THR A 311 -15.42 2.08 -21.82
N ALA A 312 -14.40 1.21 -21.66
CA ALA A 312 -14.14 0.12 -22.59
C ALA A 312 -15.27 -0.91 -22.62
N PHE A 313 -15.81 -1.29 -21.48
CA PHE A 313 -16.91 -2.26 -21.40
C PHE A 313 -18.26 -1.66 -21.87
N SER A 314 -18.56 -0.42 -21.54
CA SER A 314 -19.75 0.28 -22.03
C SER A 314 -19.75 0.39 -23.56
N ALA A 315 -18.58 0.61 -24.15
CA ALA A 315 -18.41 0.65 -25.61
C ALA A 315 -18.69 -0.69 -26.31
N MET A 316 -18.71 -1.81 -25.57
CA MET A 316 -19.12 -3.13 -26.10
C MET A 316 -20.64 -3.33 -26.15
N GLY A 317 -21.43 -2.38 -25.63
CA GLY A 317 -22.90 -2.44 -25.64
C GLY A 317 -23.52 -3.36 -24.60
N VAL A 318 -22.75 -3.80 -23.59
CA VAL A 318 -23.25 -4.69 -22.51
C VAL A 318 -23.42 -3.84 -21.23
N GLY A 319 -24.63 -3.29 -21.03
CA GLY A 319 -24.91 -2.32 -19.99
C GLY A 319 -24.55 -2.75 -18.56
N TRP A 320 -24.88 -3.97 -18.15
CA TRP A 320 -24.62 -4.46 -16.78
C TRP A 320 -23.12 -4.56 -16.43
N ILE A 321 -22.23 -4.65 -17.44
CA ILE A 321 -20.79 -4.74 -17.19
C ILE A 321 -20.25 -3.42 -16.66
N GLY A 322 -20.78 -2.29 -17.13
CA GLY A 322 -20.46 -0.97 -16.60
C GLY A 322 -20.77 -0.88 -15.10
N ASP A 323 -21.98 -1.35 -14.70
CA ASP A 323 -22.40 -1.43 -13.30
C ASP A 323 -21.48 -2.31 -12.47
N ALA A 324 -21.17 -3.52 -12.96
CA ALA A 324 -20.26 -4.44 -12.28
C ALA A 324 -18.87 -3.84 -12.07
N MET A 325 -18.31 -3.20 -13.09
CA MET A 325 -17.00 -2.54 -12.97
C MET A 325 -17.03 -1.35 -12.01
N ASN A 326 -18.13 -0.61 -11.98
CA ASN A 326 -18.29 0.50 -11.04
C ASN A 326 -18.29 0.02 -9.58
N ILE A 327 -18.95 -1.11 -9.28
CA ILE A 327 -18.88 -1.78 -7.97
C ILE A 327 -17.45 -2.18 -7.63
N VAL A 328 -16.71 -2.73 -8.60
CA VAL A 328 -15.30 -3.10 -8.40
C VAL A 328 -14.45 -1.90 -8.04
N VAL A 329 -14.63 -0.77 -8.73
CA VAL A 329 -13.89 0.47 -8.49
C VAL A 329 -14.20 1.05 -7.10
N ILE A 330 -15.48 1.07 -6.71
CA ILE A 330 -15.88 1.48 -5.35
C ILE A 330 -15.22 0.58 -4.30
N THR A 331 -15.26 -0.74 -4.50
CA THR A 331 -14.60 -1.70 -3.59
C THR A 331 -13.09 -1.45 -3.52
N ALA A 332 -12.47 -1.07 -4.65
CA ALA A 332 -11.05 -0.73 -4.69
C ALA A 332 -10.73 0.51 -3.87
N ALA A 333 -11.57 1.55 -3.95
CA ALA A 333 -11.42 2.76 -3.14
C ALA A 333 -11.60 2.45 -1.64
N PHE A 334 -12.61 1.66 -1.27
CA PHE A 334 -12.80 1.20 0.12
C PHE A 334 -11.57 0.47 0.65
N SER A 335 -11.01 -0.47 -0.11
CA SER A 335 -9.81 -1.21 0.26
C SER A 335 -8.59 -0.31 0.41
N SER A 336 -8.43 0.69 -0.46
CA SER A 336 -7.33 1.65 -0.38
C SER A 336 -7.41 2.49 0.90
N VAL A 337 -8.57 3.07 1.23
CA VAL A 337 -8.79 3.82 2.48
C VAL A 337 -8.58 2.92 3.71
N ASN A 338 -9.06 1.67 3.67
CA ASN A 338 -8.87 0.68 4.72
C ASN A 338 -7.38 0.43 5.00
N SER A 339 -6.59 0.24 3.94
CA SER A 339 -5.14 0.07 4.00
C SER A 339 -4.43 1.31 4.53
N GLY A 340 -4.88 2.51 4.15
CA GLY A 340 -4.37 3.77 4.64
C GLY A 340 -4.54 3.94 6.15
N LEU A 341 -5.74 3.70 6.67
CA LEU A 341 -6.04 3.74 8.10
C LEU A 341 -5.19 2.73 8.89
N TYR A 342 -5.06 1.52 8.32
CA TYR A 342 -4.24 0.45 8.91
C TYR A 342 -2.76 0.86 9.01
N ALA A 343 -2.16 1.30 7.91
CA ALA A 343 -0.73 1.60 7.81
C ALA A 343 -0.36 2.86 8.61
N THR A 344 -1.13 3.94 8.48
CA THR A 344 -0.87 5.19 9.20
C THR A 344 -1.02 5.04 10.71
N GLY A 345 -1.98 4.23 11.17
CA GLY A 345 -2.13 3.94 12.59
C GLY A 345 -0.85 3.35 13.21
N ARG A 346 -0.14 2.49 12.47
CA ARG A 346 1.09 1.83 12.92
C ARG A 346 2.30 2.74 12.85
N VAL A 347 2.42 3.50 11.77
CA VAL A 347 3.47 4.50 11.60
C VAL A 347 3.37 5.57 12.69
N LEU A 348 2.17 6.10 12.94
CA LEU A 348 1.94 7.08 14.01
C LEU A 348 2.24 6.52 15.41
N LYS A 349 1.95 5.24 15.65
CA LYS A 349 2.32 4.60 16.93
C LYS A 349 3.84 4.51 17.07
N SER A 350 4.57 4.15 16.00
CA SER A 350 6.04 4.13 16.01
C SER A 350 6.64 5.52 16.28
N LEU A 351 6.11 6.56 15.62
CA LEU A 351 6.52 7.95 15.86
C LEU A 351 6.19 8.40 17.29
N ALA A 352 5.00 8.06 17.80
CA ALA A 352 4.61 8.43 19.17
C ALA A 352 5.47 7.73 20.24
N ALA A 353 5.88 6.48 20.00
CA ALA A 353 6.78 5.73 20.87
C ALA A 353 8.19 6.34 20.93
N ALA A 354 8.62 7.00 19.86
CA ALA A 354 9.87 7.76 19.80
C ALA A 354 9.74 9.21 20.32
N GLY A 355 8.54 9.66 20.70
CA GLY A 355 8.29 11.04 21.12
C GLY A 355 8.14 12.04 19.95
N GLU A 356 8.00 11.56 18.73
CA GLU A 356 7.96 12.32 17.48
C GLU A 356 6.53 12.61 16.99
N ALA A 357 5.52 12.05 17.66
CA ALA A 357 4.11 12.31 17.44
C ALA A 357 3.37 12.46 18.79
N PRO A 358 2.16 13.03 18.79
CA PRO A 358 1.37 13.17 20.01
C PRO A 358 1.18 11.83 20.73
N LYS A 359 1.33 11.79 22.06
CA LYS A 359 1.26 10.55 22.86
C LYS A 359 -0.02 9.76 22.63
N PHE A 360 -1.16 10.42 22.41
CA PHE A 360 -2.43 9.74 22.17
C PHE A 360 -2.40 8.90 20.88
N ALA A 361 -1.63 9.30 19.86
CA ALA A 361 -1.50 8.55 18.61
C ALA A 361 -0.88 7.15 18.82
N GLY A 362 -0.11 6.98 19.90
CA GLY A 362 0.48 5.70 20.30
C GLY A 362 -0.46 4.78 21.08
N THR A 363 -1.69 5.21 21.44
CA THR A 363 -2.58 4.42 22.27
C THR A 363 -3.17 3.22 21.56
N LEU A 364 -3.10 2.07 22.20
CA LEU A 364 -3.80 0.83 21.78
C LEU A 364 -5.15 0.74 22.47
N ASN A 365 -6.15 0.23 21.76
CA ASN A 365 -7.44 -0.11 22.35
C ASN A 365 -7.42 -1.54 22.95
N ARG A 366 -8.56 -1.97 23.51
CA ARG A 366 -8.74 -3.33 24.08
C ARG A 366 -8.47 -4.47 23.08
N PHE A 367 -8.55 -4.19 21.79
CA PHE A 367 -8.32 -5.14 20.71
C PHE A 367 -6.88 -5.09 20.18
N LYS A 368 -5.99 -4.36 20.86
CA LYS A 368 -4.58 -4.16 20.49
C LYS A 368 -4.39 -3.50 19.12
N THR A 369 -5.37 -2.71 18.66
CA THR A 369 -5.22 -1.87 17.45
C THR A 369 -4.78 -0.46 17.86
N PRO A 370 -3.97 0.25 17.03
CA PRO A 370 -3.47 1.59 17.33
C PRO A 370 -4.57 2.65 17.14
N ALA A 371 -5.54 2.66 18.06
CA ALA A 371 -6.75 3.47 17.95
C ALA A 371 -6.47 4.96 17.84
N GLY A 372 -5.49 5.47 18.60
CA GLY A 372 -5.13 6.88 18.54
C GLY A 372 -4.64 7.32 17.18
N GLY A 373 -3.76 6.53 16.55
CA GLY A 373 -3.26 6.79 15.21
C GLY A 373 -4.34 6.68 14.13
N ILE A 374 -5.20 5.66 14.23
CA ILE A 374 -6.34 5.48 13.31
C ILE A 374 -7.29 6.67 13.39
N LEU A 375 -7.67 7.11 14.60
CA LEU A 375 -8.57 8.24 14.79
C LEU A 375 -7.94 9.56 14.35
N MET A 376 -6.64 9.75 14.54
CA MET A 376 -5.91 10.91 14.04
C MET A 376 -5.94 10.96 12.50
N THR A 377 -5.71 9.86 11.82
CA THR A 377 -5.83 9.77 10.36
C THR A 377 -7.27 10.04 9.91
N ALA A 378 -8.25 9.40 10.58
CA ALA A 378 -9.65 9.58 10.26
C ALA A 378 -10.13 11.02 10.43
N SER A 379 -9.60 11.77 11.42
CA SER A 379 -9.94 13.18 11.60
C SER A 379 -9.50 14.04 10.42
N VAL A 380 -8.37 13.74 9.79
CA VAL A 380 -7.91 14.42 8.57
C VAL A 380 -8.76 14.04 7.36
N PHE A 381 -9.11 12.76 7.23
CA PHE A 381 -10.04 12.34 6.18
C PHE A 381 -11.41 13.02 6.32
N LEU A 382 -11.89 13.18 7.56
CA LEU A 382 -13.13 13.92 7.84
C LEU A 382 -13.06 15.38 7.43
N LEU A 383 -11.90 16.05 7.57
CA LEU A 383 -11.70 17.40 7.04
C LEU A 383 -11.86 17.42 5.50
N GLY A 384 -11.36 16.41 4.80
CA GLY A 384 -11.56 16.25 3.35
C GLY A 384 -13.04 16.12 2.98
N VAL A 385 -13.78 15.28 3.71
CA VAL A 385 -15.24 15.15 3.54
C VAL A 385 -15.96 16.48 3.82
N GLY A 386 -15.50 17.24 4.83
CA GLY A 386 -16.00 18.58 5.12
C GLY A 386 -15.77 19.59 3.98
N LEU A 387 -14.62 19.51 3.32
CA LEU A 387 -14.34 20.33 2.13
C LEU A 387 -15.28 19.97 0.97
N GLU A 388 -15.57 18.70 0.74
CA GLU A 388 -16.57 18.29 -0.26
C GLU A 388 -17.95 18.88 0.02
N TYR A 389 -18.36 18.88 1.30
CA TYR A 389 -19.61 19.51 1.71
C TYR A 389 -19.66 21.00 1.39
N VAL A 390 -18.59 21.76 1.65
CA VAL A 390 -18.49 23.19 1.39
C VAL A 390 -18.40 23.49 -0.11
N CYS A 391 -17.67 22.69 -0.88
CA CYS A 391 -17.49 22.91 -2.32
C CYS A 391 -18.68 22.43 -3.17
N TYR A 392 -19.52 21.55 -2.66
CA TYR A 392 -20.68 20.98 -3.39
C TYR A 392 -21.68 22.02 -3.90
N PRO A 393 -22.11 23.03 -3.12
CA PRO A 393 -23.01 24.08 -3.61
C PRO A 393 -22.42 24.93 -4.75
N HIS A 394 -21.11 25.23 -4.68
CA HIS A 394 -20.43 26.01 -5.70
C HIS A 394 -20.34 25.26 -7.04
N ARG A 395 -20.09 23.97 -7.01
CA ARG A 395 -20.04 23.13 -8.22
C ARG A 395 -21.41 23.06 -8.91
N ARG A 396 -22.48 22.88 -8.15
CA ARG A 396 -23.87 22.89 -8.68
C ARG A 396 -24.27 24.24 -9.29
N ALA A 397 -23.87 25.34 -8.66
CA ALA A 397 -24.15 26.67 -9.20
C ALA A 397 -23.49 26.91 -10.57
N HIS A 398 -22.27 26.37 -10.77
CA HIS A 398 -21.57 26.44 -12.07
C HIS A 398 -22.19 25.51 -13.13
N GLU A 399 -22.71 24.35 -12.76
CA GLU A 399 -23.35 23.40 -13.69
C GLU A 399 -24.76 23.84 -14.11
N THR A 400 -25.47 24.58 -13.26
CA THR A 400 -26.84 25.06 -13.52
C THR A 400 -26.89 26.47 -14.12
N GLY A 401 -25.74 27.17 -14.28
CA GLY A 401 -25.68 28.52 -14.87
C GLY A 401 -26.35 29.61 -14.04
N ALA A 402 -26.52 29.38 -12.73
CA ALA A 402 -27.10 30.32 -11.79
C ALA A 402 -26.04 31.16 -11.08
#